data_505d4649366ca7cec41aa286cb9d7853
#
_entry.id   505d4649366ca7cec41aa286cb9d7853
#
_cell.length_a   1.000
_cell.length_b   1.000
_cell.length_c   1.000
_cell.angle_alpha   90.00
_cell.angle_beta   90.00
_cell.angle_gamma   90.00
#
_symmetry.space_group_name_H-M   'P 1'
#
loop_
_entity.id
_entity.type
_entity.pdbx_description
1 polymer ?
#
loop_
_entity_poly.entity_id
_entity_poly.type
_entity_poly.pdbx_seq_one_letter_code
_entity_poly.pdbx_strand_id
1 'polypeptide(L)'
;MQVDDGARNLGELDRVDLAGFARHERAVARDLEMLGVPAANWPAKIEDAGGQPVLDVLVVGAGMNGIAAAGSLMFKGVRNIAVVERSQPGQEGPWLTYARMDTLRSPKTLTGPALGVPSLTFRAWYEAKYGLDAWEALYKIYNRTWVEYLSWLQKVLTLPVSHGVALEALEPAGSFVQAVLNEGGARRKILARRIVLATGRAGAGGDFWPDFVDRGLLPDLAAHTNDGIDFAALRGKSIAILGGGASAWDNAATALERGAARVDMYVRRPYLPQVNKGRGSAFPGFLHGWSSLPDAERWATMVYLNDIQSPVPHETVNRTIRLNDFHIHFRSAIETISRANGKVALKMAGQDEARMHDFLIVGTGFNVDPALIPELARYASNIATWYDRYQPAPDLRRRDLERFPYLGPGFELTEKTPGSDPTLGQIHLVNFGAHASHTAIASDIPGVNIAAERVAGAIVTSLFREDIDHMRRRVEDFNEPELASTPFFVPESERS
;
A
#
# COMPACT_ATOMS: atom_id res chain seq x y z
N MET A 1 -2.25 18.27 -33.76
CA MET A 1 -1.36 18.33 -32.61
C MET A 1 -0.50 17.08 -32.66
N GLN A 2 0.71 17.22 -33.21
CA GLN A 2 1.65 16.12 -33.38
C GLN A 2 2.05 15.62 -31.99
N VAL A 3 1.75 14.35 -31.69
CA VAL A 3 2.25 13.65 -30.50
C VAL A 3 3.66 13.19 -30.87
N ASP A 4 4.64 13.86 -30.27
CA ASP A 4 6.05 13.53 -30.39
C ASP A 4 6.30 12.11 -29.89
N ASP A 5 6.93 11.32 -30.72
CA ASP A 5 7.18 9.89 -30.52
C ASP A 5 8.31 9.74 -29.50
N GLY A 6 7.96 9.68 -28.19
CA GLY A 6 8.87 9.63 -27.05
C GLY A 6 9.68 8.35 -26.91
N ALA A 7 10.10 7.73 -27.99
CA ALA A 7 11.16 6.71 -27.99
C ALA A 7 12.53 7.40 -27.99
N ARG A 8 12.83 8.24 -26.97
CA ARG A 8 14.18 8.71 -26.74
C ARG A 8 14.99 7.62 -26.04
N ASN A 9 16.11 7.29 -26.64
CA ASN A 9 17.15 6.41 -26.16
C ASN A 9 17.37 6.53 -24.64
N LEU A 10 17.06 5.47 -23.90
CA LEU A 10 17.34 5.32 -22.48
C LEU A 10 18.85 5.44 -22.13
N GLY A 11 19.74 5.45 -23.12
CA GLY A 11 21.18 5.55 -22.95
C GLY A 11 21.75 6.94 -22.64
N GLU A 12 20.98 8.03 -22.80
CA GLU A 12 21.47 9.40 -22.51
C GLU A 12 21.12 9.92 -21.11
N LEU A 13 20.19 9.26 -20.38
CA LEU A 13 19.80 9.61 -19.01
C LEU A 13 20.75 9.07 -17.91
N ASP A 14 21.78 8.31 -18.29
CA ASP A 14 22.64 7.57 -17.35
C ASP A 14 23.82 8.38 -16.76
N ARG A 15 23.90 9.68 -16.94
CA ARG A 15 24.91 10.48 -16.23
C ARG A 15 24.40 10.90 -14.86
N VAL A 16 24.60 10.01 -13.89
CA VAL A 16 24.37 10.34 -12.47
C VAL A 16 25.40 11.40 -12.03
N ASP A 17 24.93 12.55 -11.55
CA ASP A 17 25.78 13.53 -10.85
C ASP A 17 26.09 13.05 -9.43
N LEU A 18 27.12 12.23 -9.29
CA LEU A 18 27.54 11.68 -8.00
C LEU A 18 27.89 12.79 -6.98
N ALA A 19 28.50 13.89 -7.44
CA ALA A 19 28.85 15.00 -6.57
C ALA A 19 27.61 15.81 -6.13
N GLY A 20 26.67 16.04 -7.04
CA GLY A 20 25.39 16.65 -6.75
C GLY A 20 24.55 15.80 -5.79
N PHE A 21 24.51 14.51 -6.03
CA PHE A 21 23.79 13.58 -5.19
C PHE A 21 24.36 13.50 -3.77
N ALA A 22 25.71 13.47 -3.62
CA ALA A 22 26.34 13.51 -2.30
C ALA A 22 26.10 14.85 -1.58
N ARG A 23 26.00 15.99 -2.30
CA ARG A 23 25.58 17.28 -1.70
C ARG A 23 24.14 17.20 -1.19
N HIS A 24 23.26 16.57 -1.95
CA HIS A 24 21.86 16.38 -1.58
C HIS A 24 21.71 15.54 -0.32
N GLU A 25 22.41 14.41 -0.19
CA GLU A 25 22.38 13.59 1.03
C GLU A 25 22.85 14.38 2.27
N ARG A 26 23.85 15.26 2.12
CA ARG A 26 24.24 16.18 3.21
C ARG A 26 23.16 17.22 3.51
N ALA A 27 22.46 17.73 2.50
CA ALA A 27 21.34 18.64 2.70
C ALA A 27 20.20 17.96 3.45
N VAL A 28 19.86 16.70 3.13
CA VAL A 28 18.88 15.91 3.88
C VAL A 28 19.31 15.76 5.34
N ALA A 29 20.55 15.35 5.61
CA ALA A 29 21.05 15.22 6.98
C ALA A 29 20.92 16.53 7.78
N ARG A 30 21.24 17.66 7.13
CA ARG A 30 21.10 19.00 7.73
C ARG A 30 19.63 19.36 7.99
N ASP A 31 18.73 19.08 7.04
CA ASP A 31 17.29 19.35 7.23
C ASP A 31 16.72 18.56 8.40
N LEU A 32 17.09 17.28 8.51
CA LEU A 32 16.68 16.43 9.62
C LEU A 32 17.24 16.96 10.97
N GLU A 33 18.51 17.36 11.00
CA GLU A 33 19.13 18.00 12.16
C GLU A 33 18.39 19.28 12.58
N MET A 34 18.10 20.17 11.64
CA MET A 34 17.38 21.43 11.90
C MET A 34 15.93 21.18 12.39
N LEU A 35 15.32 20.08 12.00
CA LEU A 35 13.99 19.67 12.48
C LEU A 35 14.06 18.90 13.83
N GLY A 36 15.26 18.59 14.32
CA GLY A 36 15.45 17.78 15.52
C GLY A 36 14.92 16.35 15.38
N VAL A 37 14.99 15.78 14.17
CA VAL A 37 14.49 14.41 13.90
C VAL A 37 15.61 13.50 13.43
N PRO A 38 15.56 12.20 13.80
CA PRO A 38 14.56 11.58 14.66
C PRO A 38 14.68 12.05 16.11
N ALA A 39 13.55 12.30 16.77
CA ALA A 39 13.53 12.66 18.17
C ALA A 39 14.08 11.53 19.06
N ALA A 40 14.51 11.87 20.29
CA ALA A 40 14.95 10.87 21.27
C ALA A 40 13.81 9.87 21.58
N ASN A 41 14.19 8.60 21.79
CA ASN A 41 13.20 7.58 22.16
C ASN A 41 12.59 7.92 23.53
N TRP A 42 11.27 7.97 23.59
CA TRP A 42 10.56 8.34 24.81
C TRP A 42 9.67 7.24 25.39
N PRO A 43 9.14 6.24 24.61
CA PRO A 43 8.31 5.18 25.19
C PRO A 43 9.09 4.38 26.26
N ALA A 44 8.36 3.87 27.24
CA ALA A 44 8.92 3.01 28.26
C ALA A 44 9.48 1.73 27.63
N LYS A 45 10.68 1.31 28.09
CA LYS A 45 11.21 -0.01 27.72
C LYS A 45 10.40 -1.08 28.44
N ILE A 46 9.82 -1.99 27.68
CA ILE A 46 8.99 -3.07 28.20
C ILE A 46 9.64 -4.41 27.85
N GLU A 47 9.62 -5.31 28.83
CA GLU A 47 9.98 -6.71 28.67
C GLU A 47 8.77 -7.58 29.03
N ASP A 48 8.66 -8.75 28.43
CA ASP A 48 7.66 -9.73 28.79
C ASP A 48 7.99 -10.43 30.12
N ALA A 49 7.13 -11.34 30.56
CA ALA A 49 7.34 -12.10 31.79
C ALA A 49 8.61 -13.00 31.77
N GLY A 50 9.14 -13.25 30.58
CA GLY A 50 10.39 -14.01 30.36
C GLY A 50 11.63 -13.13 30.18
N GLY A 51 11.51 -11.80 30.33
CA GLY A 51 12.62 -10.84 30.14
C GLY A 51 12.96 -10.58 28.67
N GLN A 52 12.07 -10.94 27.73
CA GLN A 52 12.28 -10.64 26.31
C GLN A 52 11.80 -9.24 25.99
N PRO A 53 12.56 -8.46 25.22
CA PRO A 53 12.15 -7.11 24.85
C PRO A 53 10.90 -7.12 23.98
N VAL A 54 9.96 -6.22 24.29
CA VAL A 54 8.76 -5.98 23.50
C VAL A 54 8.99 -4.79 22.58
N LEU A 55 8.68 -4.94 21.28
CA LEU A 55 8.72 -3.82 20.34
C LEU A 55 7.59 -2.82 20.66
N ASP A 56 7.87 -1.53 20.52
CA ASP A 56 6.79 -0.53 20.53
C ASP A 56 5.92 -0.70 19.29
N VAL A 57 6.54 -0.87 18.09
CA VAL A 57 5.80 -1.06 16.85
C VAL A 57 6.50 -2.08 15.94
N LEU A 58 5.73 -3.03 15.41
CA LEU A 58 6.13 -3.83 14.26
C LEU A 58 5.41 -3.30 13.02
N VAL A 59 6.17 -2.88 12.01
CA VAL A 59 5.64 -2.51 10.69
C VAL A 59 5.82 -3.69 9.73
N VAL A 60 4.75 -4.13 9.09
CA VAL A 60 4.74 -5.25 8.14
C VAL A 60 4.58 -4.72 6.72
N GLY A 61 5.60 -4.91 5.91
CA GLY A 61 5.74 -4.37 4.56
C GLY A 61 6.64 -3.13 4.52
N ALA A 62 7.71 -3.18 3.72
CA ALA A 62 8.65 -2.08 3.50
C ALA A 62 8.41 -1.35 2.17
N GLY A 63 7.21 -1.44 1.64
CA GLY A 63 6.75 -0.62 0.53
C GLY A 63 6.52 0.83 0.95
N MET A 64 6.00 1.64 0.04
CA MET A 64 5.78 3.09 0.23
C MET A 64 5.11 3.46 1.57
N ASN A 65 4.01 2.77 1.93
CA ASN A 65 3.27 3.06 3.16
C ASN A 65 4.05 2.63 4.42
N GLY A 66 4.75 1.51 4.37
CA GLY A 66 5.57 1.06 5.50
C GLY A 66 6.75 1.97 5.78
N ILE A 67 7.46 2.41 4.73
CA ILE A 67 8.54 3.41 4.81
C ILE A 67 8.01 4.71 5.45
N ALA A 68 6.87 5.20 4.96
CA ALA A 68 6.28 6.43 5.48
C ALA A 68 5.83 6.31 6.94
N ALA A 69 5.18 5.20 7.31
CA ALA A 69 4.74 4.96 8.68
C ALA A 69 5.93 4.83 9.64
N ALA A 70 6.94 4.03 9.28
CA ALA A 70 8.15 3.85 10.09
C ALA A 70 8.91 5.17 10.27
N GLY A 71 9.12 5.93 9.18
CA GLY A 71 9.78 7.23 9.23
C GLY A 71 9.02 8.23 10.09
N SER A 72 7.68 8.30 9.97
CA SER A 72 6.85 9.19 10.78
C SER A 72 6.89 8.84 12.27
N LEU A 73 6.90 7.54 12.62
CA LEU A 73 7.08 7.07 14.00
C LEU A 73 8.45 7.49 14.58
N MET A 74 9.52 7.25 13.80
CA MET A 74 10.87 7.64 14.22
C MET A 74 11.01 9.16 14.40
N PHE A 75 10.41 9.97 13.52
CA PHE A 75 10.38 11.42 13.67
C PHE A 75 9.73 11.86 14.98
N LYS A 76 8.73 11.10 15.44
CA LYS A 76 8.02 11.35 16.72
C LYS A 76 8.69 10.68 17.95
N GLY A 77 9.90 10.15 17.80
CA GLY A 77 10.66 9.54 18.89
C GLY A 77 10.20 8.13 19.30
N VAL A 78 9.44 7.43 18.48
CA VAL A 78 9.16 6.00 18.66
C VAL A 78 10.20 5.23 17.86
N ARG A 79 11.28 4.77 18.52
CA ARG A 79 12.46 4.20 17.85
C ARG A 79 12.65 2.71 18.07
N ASN A 80 12.00 2.12 19.07
CA ASN A 80 11.98 0.68 19.30
C ASN A 80 10.98 0.02 18.33
N ILE A 81 11.30 0.11 17.03
CA ILE A 81 10.48 -0.41 15.95
C ILE A 81 11.26 -1.45 15.13
N ALA A 82 10.57 -2.36 14.49
CA ALA A 82 11.09 -3.22 13.43
C ALA A 82 10.20 -3.10 12.18
N VAL A 83 10.81 -3.19 11.02
CA VAL A 83 10.11 -3.28 9.74
C VAL A 83 10.44 -4.60 9.09
N VAL A 84 9.46 -5.43 8.78
CA VAL A 84 9.66 -6.72 8.11
C VAL A 84 9.06 -6.69 6.70
N GLU A 85 9.80 -7.24 5.75
CA GLU A 85 9.41 -7.32 4.34
C GLU A 85 9.65 -8.74 3.81
N ARG A 86 8.63 -9.34 3.21
CA ARG A 86 8.73 -10.70 2.65
C ARG A 86 9.58 -10.78 1.39
N SER A 87 9.65 -9.70 0.64
CA SER A 87 10.41 -9.62 -0.62
C SER A 87 11.89 -9.34 -0.38
N GLN A 88 12.71 -9.56 -1.40
CA GLN A 88 14.10 -9.14 -1.41
C GLN A 88 14.21 -7.63 -1.64
N PRO A 89 15.34 -6.99 -1.27
CA PRO A 89 15.56 -5.56 -1.50
C PRO A 89 15.32 -5.15 -2.97
N GLY A 90 14.58 -4.07 -3.17
CA GLY A 90 14.21 -3.56 -4.50
C GLY A 90 13.00 -4.26 -5.13
N GLN A 91 12.39 -5.23 -4.44
CA GLN A 91 11.19 -5.94 -4.89
C GLN A 91 9.96 -5.62 -4.02
N GLU A 92 10.06 -4.61 -3.18
CA GLU A 92 8.97 -4.18 -2.31
C GLU A 92 7.82 -3.58 -3.12
N GLY A 93 6.61 -4.03 -2.83
CA GLY A 93 5.39 -3.59 -3.52
C GLY A 93 5.27 -4.08 -4.96
N PRO A 94 4.40 -3.45 -5.77
CA PRO A 94 4.02 -3.95 -7.08
C PRO A 94 4.98 -3.57 -8.22
N TRP A 95 5.84 -2.59 -8.02
CA TRP A 95 6.45 -1.78 -9.08
C TRP A 95 7.33 -2.56 -10.06
N LEU A 96 8.17 -3.49 -9.56
CA LEU A 96 9.05 -4.36 -10.35
C LEU A 96 8.64 -5.83 -10.29
N THR A 97 7.51 -6.14 -9.67
CA THR A 97 7.01 -7.50 -9.50
C THR A 97 5.85 -7.78 -10.45
N TYR A 98 4.63 -7.45 -10.08
CA TYR A 98 3.43 -7.75 -10.86
C TYR A 98 2.80 -6.55 -11.58
N ALA A 99 3.23 -5.31 -11.35
CA ALA A 99 2.78 -4.17 -12.14
C ALA A 99 3.44 -4.20 -13.53
N ARG A 100 2.64 -4.21 -14.57
CA ARG A 100 3.09 -4.29 -15.97
C ARG A 100 3.10 -2.94 -16.68
N MET A 101 2.82 -1.85 -15.95
CA MET A 101 3.00 -0.48 -16.44
C MET A 101 4.47 -0.08 -16.38
N ASP A 102 4.95 0.73 -17.32
CA ASP A 102 6.34 1.21 -17.33
C ASP A 102 6.54 2.42 -16.42
N THR A 103 5.48 3.24 -16.27
CA THR A 103 5.50 4.49 -15.50
C THR A 103 4.36 4.53 -14.50
N LEU A 104 4.56 5.30 -13.42
CA LEU A 104 3.49 5.58 -12.46
C LEU A 104 2.30 6.27 -13.15
N ARG A 105 1.10 5.98 -12.67
CA ARG A 105 -0.14 6.63 -13.13
C ARG A 105 -0.30 8.05 -12.58
N SER A 106 0.32 8.32 -11.46
CA SER A 106 0.36 9.64 -10.81
C SER A 106 1.22 10.63 -11.60
N PRO A 107 0.97 11.95 -11.51
CA PRO A 107 1.82 12.96 -12.13
C PRO A 107 3.21 12.98 -11.50
N LYS A 108 4.24 13.43 -12.25
CA LYS A 108 5.62 13.54 -11.75
C LYS A 108 5.77 14.50 -10.55
N THR A 109 4.82 15.41 -10.37
CA THR A 109 4.80 16.41 -9.30
C THR A 109 4.37 15.88 -7.93
N LEU A 110 4.11 14.56 -7.80
CA LEU A 110 3.86 13.94 -6.49
C LEU A 110 5.08 14.10 -5.58
N THR A 111 4.84 14.27 -4.27
CA THR A 111 5.93 14.45 -3.29
C THR A 111 6.62 13.13 -2.93
N GLY A 112 5.93 12.00 -3.04
CA GLY A 112 6.34 10.73 -2.45
C GLY A 112 6.21 10.74 -0.91
N PRO A 113 6.71 9.72 -0.21
CA PRO A 113 6.70 9.63 1.25
C PRO A 113 7.78 10.53 1.89
N ALA A 114 7.67 11.84 1.65
CA ALA A 114 8.66 12.84 2.04
C ALA A 114 8.55 13.32 3.50
N LEU A 115 7.52 12.91 4.24
CA LEU A 115 7.31 13.22 5.66
C LEU A 115 7.36 14.72 6.01
N GLY A 116 6.97 15.58 5.06
CA GLY A 116 7.02 17.04 5.22
C GLY A 116 8.40 17.68 5.00
N VAL A 117 9.44 16.91 4.69
CA VAL A 117 10.80 17.40 4.46
C VAL A 117 11.04 17.63 2.96
N PRO A 118 11.28 18.87 2.50
CA PRO A 118 11.43 19.17 1.07
C PRO A 118 12.53 18.37 0.38
N SER A 119 13.68 18.18 1.03
CA SER A 119 14.81 17.43 0.49
C SER A 119 14.54 15.90 0.39
N LEU A 120 13.52 15.37 1.07
CA LEU A 120 13.09 13.98 0.92
C LEU A 120 12.10 13.76 -0.22
N THR A 121 11.64 14.81 -0.92
CA THR A 121 10.69 14.65 -2.03
C THR A 121 11.32 13.92 -3.22
N PHE A 122 10.49 13.20 -3.98
CA PHE A 122 10.94 12.56 -5.22
C PHE A 122 11.63 13.55 -6.17
N ARG A 123 11.07 14.75 -6.32
CA ARG A 123 11.63 15.77 -7.20
C ARG A 123 13.04 16.19 -6.75
N ALA A 124 13.23 16.51 -5.48
CA ALA A 124 14.54 16.92 -4.97
C ALA A 124 15.60 15.83 -5.15
N TRP A 125 15.22 14.55 -4.86
CA TRP A 125 16.08 13.40 -5.10
C TRP A 125 16.42 13.22 -6.59
N TYR A 126 15.41 13.34 -7.48
CA TYR A 126 15.60 13.16 -8.91
C TYR A 126 16.49 14.24 -9.52
N GLU A 127 16.23 15.52 -9.22
CA GLU A 127 17.03 16.65 -9.70
C GLU A 127 18.47 16.55 -9.20
N ALA A 128 18.70 16.15 -7.96
CA ALA A 128 20.02 15.96 -7.40
C ALA A 128 20.82 14.84 -8.09
N LYS A 129 20.12 13.78 -8.54
CA LYS A 129 20.74 12.61 -9.14
C LYS A 129 20.94 12.74 -10.65
N TYR A 130 19.99 13.33 -11.36
CA TYR A 130 19.94 13.36 -12.82
C TYR A 130 19.97 14.77 -13.41
N GLY A 131 19.85 15.80 -12.60
CA GLY A 131 19.83 17.20 -13.02
C GLY A 131 18.44 17.76 -13.35
N LEU A 132 18.37 19.11 -13.38
CA LEU A 132 17.13 19.83 -13.68
C LEU A 132 16.61 19.55 -15.09
N ASP A 133 17.51 19.50 -16.09
CA ASP A 133 17.11 19.24 -17.49
C ASP A 133 16.45 17.87 -17.64
N ALA A 134 16.95 16.85 -16.92
CA ALA A 134 16.33 15.53 -16.88
C ALA A 134 14.95 15.57 -16.20
N TRP A 135 14.80 16.36 -15.14
CA TRP A 135 13.49 16.57 -14.51
C TRP A 135 12.48 17.22 -15.46
N GLU A 136 12.88 18.28 -16.16
CA GLU A 136 11.99 18.97 -17.10
C GLU A 136 11.58 18.05 -18.26
N ALA A 137 12.49 17.23 -18.77
CA ALA A 137 12.25 16.25 -19.82
C ALA A 137 11.38 15.06 -19.36
N LEU A 138 11.34 14.77 -18.06
CA LEU A 138 10.57 13.65 -17.52
C LEU A 138 9.07 13.89 -17.70
N TYR A 139 8.37 13.01 -18.42
CA TYR A 139 6.92 13.07 -18.55
C TYR A 139 6.21 12.43 -17.36
N LYS A 140 6.59 11.20 -17.02
CA LYS A 140 6.10 10.42 -15.87
C LYS A 140 7.22 9.65 -15.22
N ILE A 141 7.07 9.34 -13.94
CA ILE A 141 8.07 8.60 -13.17
C ILE A 141 8.06 7.14 -13.60
N TYR A 142 9.20 6.62 -14.02
CA TYR A 142 9.37 5.20 -14.31
C TYR A 142 9.33 4.36 -13.04
N ASN A 143 8.75 3.15 -13.12
CA ASN A 143 8.65 2.25 -11.98
C ASN A 143 10.02 1.94 -11.36
N ARG A 144 11.06 1.71 -12.19
CA ARG A 144 12.42 1.47 -11.72
C ARG A 144 12.95 2.66 -10.91
N THR A 145 12.81 3.86 -11.42
CA THR A 145 13.25 5.09 -10.76
C THR A 145 12.50 5.34 -9.44
N TRP A 146 11.21 4.97 -9.41
CA TRP A 146 10.42 5.03 -8.18
C TRP A 146 10.93 4.06 -7.12
N VAL A 147 11.28 2.83 -7.48
CA VAL A 147 11.87 1.85 -6.55
C VAL A 147 13.24 2.31 -6.05
N GLU A 148 14.09 2.87 -6.92
CA GLU A 148 15.37 3.45 -6.51
C GLU A 148 15.19 4.56 -5.47
N TYR A 149 14.21 5.43 -5.66
CA TYR A 149 13.87 6.48 -4.70
C TYR A 149 13.38 5.90 -3.36
N LEU A 150 12.50 4.90 -3.37
CA LEU A 150 12.04 4.26 -2.15
C LEU A 150 13.17 3.54 -1.40
N SER A 151 14.06 2.86 -2.11
CA SER A 151 15.24 2.21 -1.52
C SER A 151 16.21 3.25 -0.92
N TRP A 152 16.37 4.40 -1.59
CA TRP A 152 17.15 5.51 -1.05
C TRP A 152 16.52 6.07 0.23
N LEU A 153 15.19 6.24 0.28
CA LEU A 153 14.50 6.69 1.49
C LEU A 153 14.72 5.74 2.67
N GLN A 154 14.63 4.42 2.47
CA GLN A 154 14.93 3.45 3.52
C GLN A 154 16.33 3.67 4.08
N LYS A 155 17.32 3.88 3.21
CA LYS A 155 18.71 4.08 3.57
C LYS A 155 18.95 5.41 4.29
N VAL A 156 18.48 6.54 3.72
CA VAL A 156 18.76 7.89 4.26
C VAL A 156 18.06 8.13 5.58
N LEU A 157 16.88 7.52 5.78
CA LEU A 157 16.15 7.52 7.05
C LEU A 157 16.64 6.45 8.03
N THR A 158 17.58 5.59 7.65
CA THR A 158 18.14 4.52 8.48
C THR A 158 17.05 3.63 9.09
N LEU A 159 16.06 3.25 8.26
CA LEU A 159 14.94 2.43 8.74
C LEU A 159 15.41 0.99 9.05
N PRO A 160 14.96 0.38 10.17
CA PRO A 160 15.35 -0.98 10.56
C PRO A 160 14.57 -2.05 9.78
N VAL A 161 14.85 -2.19 8.47
CA VAL A 161 14.17 -3.11 7.58
C VAL A 161 14.87 -4.45 7.53
N SER A 162 14.12 -5.53 7.76
CA SER A 162 14.53 -6.92 7.55
C SER A 162 13.79 -7.50 6.34
N HIS A 163 14.53 -7.79 5.25
CA HIS A 163 13.99 -8.40 4.04
C HIS A 163 13.99 -9.93 4.11
N GLY A 164 13.16 -10.59 3.31
CA GLY A 164 12.99 -12.04 3.32
C GLY A 164 12.25 -12.57 4.55
N VAL A 165 11.58 -11.69 5.29
CA VAL A 165 10.84 -12.01 6.53
C VAL A 165 9.34 -11.81 6.30
N ALA A 166 8.58 -12.90 6.29
CA ALA A 166 7.14 -12.89 6.12
C ALA A 166 6.42 -12.95 7.49
N LEU A 167 5.35 -12.16 7.65
CA LEU A 167 4.38 -12.36 8.72
C LEU A 167 3.50 -13.55 8.34
N GLU A 168 3.32 -14.53 9.23
CA GLU A 168 2.42 -15.67 9.04
C GLU A 168 1.14 -15.56 9.85
N ALA A 169 1.23 -15.04 11.09
CA ALA A 169 0.07 -14.92 11.97
C ALA A 169 0.26 -13.79 13.00
N LEU A 170 -0.86 -13.24 13.44
CA LEU A 170 -0.97 -12.38 14.62
C LEU A 170 -1.85 -13.08 15.65
N GLU A 171 -1.39 -13.09 16.90
CA GLU A 171 -2.06 -13.74 18.02
C GLU A 171 -2.11 -12.79 19.23
N PRO A 172 -3.21 -12.77 20.01
CA PRO A 172 -3.23 -12.03 21.27
C PRO A 172 -2.29 -12.67 22.29
N ALA A 173 -1.51 -11.85 22.99
CA ALA A 173 -0.55 -12.27 24.02
C ALA A 173 -0.58 -11.34 25.23
N GLY A 174 -1.58 -11.51 26.08
CA GLY A 174 -1.86 -10.62 27.19
C GLY A 174 -2.25 -9.22 26.70
N SER A 175 -1.47 -8.21 27.07
CA SER A 175 -1.64 -6.83 26.61
C SER A 175 -0.91 -6.52 25.29
N PHE A 176 -0.26 -7.51 24.66
CA PHE A 176 0.53 -7.36 23.45
C PHE A 176 -0.05 -8.19 22.30
N VAL A 177 0.44 -7.91 21.11
CA VAL A 177 0.21 -8.75 19.92
C VAL A 177 1.49 -9.55 19.65
N GLN A 178 1.37 -10.88 19.59
CA GLN A 178 2.44 -11.76 19.15
C GLN A 178 2.40 -11.90 17.63
N ALA A 179 3.49 -11.57 16.98
CA ALA A 179 3.69 -11.81 15.56
C ALA A 179 4.52 -13.09 15.35
N VAL A 180 4.00 -13.99 14.51
CA VAL A 180 4.72 -15.17 14.04
C VAL A 180 5.36 -14.82 12.71
N LEU A 181 6.68 -14.77 12.68
CA LEU A 181 7.47 -14.42 11.50
C LEU A 181 8.15 -15.67 10.93
N ASN A 182 8.25 -15.73 9.61
CA ASN A 182 8.99 -16.75 8.87
C ASN A 182 10.15 -16.11 8.11
N GLU A 183 11.34 -16.57 8.38
CA GLU A 183 12.58 -16.14 7.71
C GLU A 183 13.29 -17.38 7.14
N GLY A 184 13.23 -17.56 5.82
CA GLY A 184 13.86 -18.69 5.15
C GLY A 184 13.37 -20.08 5.63
N GLY A 185 12.13 -20.21 6.11
CA GLY A 185 11.57 -21.43 6.69
C GLY A 185 11.71 -21.54 8.22
N ALA A 186 12.53 -20.70 8.84
CA ALA A 186 12.63 -20.62 10.29
C ALA A 186 11.56 -19.70 10.88
N ARG A 187 10.77 -20.23 11.83
CA ARG A 187 9.73 -19.46 12.51
C ARG A 187 10.30 -18.85 13.79
N ARG A 188 10.01 -17.57 14.02
CA ARG A 188 10.25 -16.87 15.26
C ARG A 188 9.03 -16.08 15.72
N LYS A 189 8.89 -15.90 17.03
CA LYS A 189 7.83 -15.12 17.64
C LYS A 189 8.40 -13.86 18.23
N ILE A 190 7.74 -12.74 18.01
CA ILE A 190 8.09 -11.45 18.64
C ILE A 190 6.84 -10.82 19.21
N LEU A 191 7.00 -10.06 20.28
CA LEU A 191 5.92 -9.28 20.87
C LEU A 191 6.02 -7.83 20.45
N ALA A 192 4.88 -7.22 20.16
CA ALA A 192 4.79 -5.80 19.88
C ALA A 192 3.56 -5.18 20.55
N ARG A 193 3.69 -3.92 20.95
CA ARG A 193 2.58 -3.13 21.49
C ARG A 193 1.61 -2.71 20.38
N ARG A 194 2.15 -2.44 19.19
CA ARG A 194 1.36 -2.04 18.01
C ARG A 194 1.87 -2.75 16.75
N ILE A 195 0.95 -3.06 15.87
CA ILE A 195 1.23 -3.63 14.55
C ILE A 195 0.73 -2.66 13.48
N VAL A 196 1.54 -2.37 12.47
CA VAL A 196 1.13 -1.62 11.28
C VAL A 196 1.20 -2.56 10.08
N LEU A 197 0.04 -2.93 9.53
CA LEU A 197 -0.07 -3.77 8.34
C LEU A 197 -0.05 -2.89 7.08
N ALA A 198 1.13 -2.65 6.51
CA ALA A 198 1.36 -1.90 5.28
C ALA A 198 1.51 -2.84 4.06
N THR A 199 0.66 -3.87 4.00
CA THR A 199 0.78 -5.05 3.12
C THR A 199 0.22 -4.86 1.70
N GLY A 200 -0.09 -3.63 1.31
CA GLY A 200 -0.53 -3.30 -0.04
C GLY A 200 -1.92 -3.83 -0.41
N ARG A 201 -2.21 -3.91 -1.72
CA ARG A 201 -3.54 -4.32 -2.20
C ARG A 201 -3.82 -5.79 -1.94
N ALA A 202 -2.88 -6.67 -2.23
CA ALA A 202 -3.04 -8.11 -2.02
C ALA A 202 -3.25 -8.46 -0.54
N GLY A 203 -2.64 -7.70 0.39
CA GLY A 203 -2.79 -7.88 1.84
C GLY A 203 -4.14 -7.43 2.40
N ALA A 204 -5.09 -7.01 1.57
CA ALA A 204 -6.44 -6.62 2.00
C ALA A 204 -7.47 -7.77 1.91
N GLY A 205 -7.11 -8.92 1.31
CA GLY A 205 -8.01 -10.08 1.13
C GLY A 205 -7.65 -10.94 -0.09
N GLY A 206 -6.51 -10.67 -0.73
CA GLY A 206 -6.01 -11.45 -1.87
C GLY A 206 -6.70 -11.17 -3.20
N ASP A 207 -6.45 -12.02 -4.17
CA ASP A 207 -6.93 -11.89 -5.53
C ASP A 207 -8.42 -12.23 -5.67
N PHE A 208 -9.16 -11.41 -6.42
CA PHE A 208 -10.54 -11.71 -6.71
C PHE A 208 -10.66 -12.61 -7.95
N TRP A 209 -11.20 -13.79 -7.76
CA TRP A 209 -11.55 -14.73 -8.81
C TRP A 209 -13.06 -14.92 -8.85
N PRO A 210 -13.73 -14.63 -9.97
CA PRO A 210 -15.15 -14.90 -10.10
C PRO A 210 -15.48 -16.40 -9.98
N ASP A 211 -16.64 -16.72 -9.40
CA ASP A 211 -17.07 -18.11 -9.16
C ASP A 211 -17.24 -18.92 -10.45
N PHE A 212 -17.47 -18.27 -11.58
CA PHE A 212 -17.61 -18.91 -12.88
C PHE A 212 -16.26 -19.30 -13.53
N VAL A 213 -15.13 -19.00 -12.88
CA VAL A 213 -13.78 -19.41 -13.33
C VAL A 213 -13.37 -20.66 -12.59
N ASP A 214 -13.24 -21.77 -13.32
CA ASP A 214 -12.75 -23.05 -12.77
C ASP A 214 -11.31 -22.93 -12.27
N ARG A 215 -11.11 -23.19 -10.98
CA ARG A 215 -9.78 -23.20 -10.36
C ARG A 215 -8.89 -24.36 -10.84
N GLY A 216 -9.46 -25.37 -11.48
CA GLY A 216 -8.72 -26.45 -12.15
C GLY A 216 -7.90 -25.99 -13.35
N LEU A 217 -8.01 -24.72 -13.77
CA LEU A 217 -7.13 -24.08 -14.74
C LEU A 217 -5.74 -23.74 -14.17
N LEU A 218 -5.63 -23.60 -12.87
CA LEU A 218 -4.39 -23.23 -12.19
C LEU A 218 -3.45 -24.43 -12.03
N PRO A 219 -2.12 -24.20 -12.08
CA PRO A 219 -1.44 -22.99 -12.51
C PRO A 219 -1.21 -22.95 -14.04
N ASP A 220 -1.56 -24.00 -14.78
CA ASP A 220 -1.07 -24.28 -16.14
C ASP A 220 -1.70 -23.38 -17.22
N LEU A 221 -3.00 -23.06 -17.07
CA LEU A 221 -3.82 -22.40 -18.09
C LEU A 221 -4.37 -21.06 -17.64
N ALA A 222 -4.18 -20.67 -16.38
CA ALA A 222 -4.65 -19.39 -15.89
C ALA A 222 -3.70 -18.78 -14.85
N ALA A 223 -3.71 -17.45 -14.80
CA ALA A 223 -3.03 -16.65 -13.76
C ALA A 223 -3.82 -15.38 -13.46
N HIS A 224 -3.68 -14.84 -12.26
CA HIS A 224 -4.16 -13.50 -11.94
C HIS A 224 -3.15 -12.44 -12.35
N THR A 225 -3.60 -11.20 -12.61
CA THR A 225 -2.69 -10.09 -12.93
C THR A 225 -1.69 -9.76 -11.81
N ASN A 226 -1.89 -10.31 -10.61
CA ASN A 226 -0.99 -10.21 -9.46
C ASN A 226 0.10 -11.30 -9.45
N ASP A 227 -0.01 -12.31 -10.31
CA ASP A 227 0.93 -13.42 -10.36
C ASP A 227 2.19 -13.10 -11.17
N GLY A 228 3.25 -13.86 -10.93
CA GLY A 228 4.48 -13.84 -11.71
C GLY A 228 4.33 -14.54 -13.06
N ILE A 229 3.57 -13.94 -14.00
CA ILE A 229 3.29 -14.54 -15.30
C ILE A 229 4.57 -14.59 -16.15
N ASP A 230 4.93 -15.78 -16.65
CA ASP A 230 5.97 -15.94 -17.68
C ASP A 230 5.40 -15.63 -19.07
N PHE A 231 5.46 -14.38 -19.47
CA PHE A 231 5.00 -13.95 -20.78
C PHE A 231 5.84 -14.53 -21.94
N ALA A 232 7.06 -14.96 -21.71
CA ALA A 232 7.85 -15.60 -22.76
C ALA A 232 7.27 -16.98 -23.14
N ALA A 233 6.75 -17.72 -22.16
CA ALA A 233 6.03 -18.98 -22.38
C ALA A 233 4.67 -18.79 -23.10
N LEU A 234 4.16 -17.56 -23.18
CA LEU A 234 2.90 -17.23 -23.88
C LEU A 234 3.11 -16.81 -25.33
N ARG A 235 4.33 -16.82 -25.86
CA ARG A 235 4.64 -16.51 -27.27
C ARG A 235 3.88 -17.44 -28.21
N GLY A 236 3.24 -16.86 -29.23
CA GLY A 236 2.45 -17.58 -30.24
C GLY A 236 1.11 -18.10 -29.74
N LYS A 237 0.73 -17.82 -28.49
CA LYS A 237 -0.53 -18.27 -27.88
C LYS A 237 -1.66 -17.26 -28.05
N SER A 238 -2.91 -17.75 -28.06
CA SER A 238 -4.13 -16.98 -27.93
C SER A 238 -4.47 -16.81 -26.45
N ILE A 239 -4.58 -15.55 -25.99
CA ILE A 239 -4.75 -15.20 -24.58
C ILE A 239 -6.14 -14.59 -24.37
N ALA A 240 -6.91 -15.14 -23.45
CA ALA A 240 -8.11 -14.49 -22.91
C ALA A 240 -7.73 -13.60 -21.74
N ILE A 241 -8.27 -12.39 -21.66
CA ILE A 241 -8.16 -11.51 -20.49
C ILE A 241 -9.55 -11.21 -19.95
N LEU A 242 -9.77 -11.53 -18.68
CA LEU A 242 -11.03 -11.24 -18.00
C LEU A 242 -10.90 -9.94 -17.20
N GLY A 243 -11.67 -8.92 -17.58
CA GLY A 243 -11.69 -7.61 -16.94
C GLY A 243 -11.27 -6.48 -17.85
N GLY A 244 -11.62 -5.25 -17.49
CA GLY A 244 -11.34 -4.04 -18.29
C GLY A 244 -10.63 -2.94 -17.49
N GLY A 245 -10.08 -3.28 -16.33
CA GLY A 245 -9.29 -2.36 -15.50
C GLY A 245 -7.87 -2.17 -16.02
N ALA A 246 -7.16 -1.17 -15.49
CA ALA A 246 -5.84 -0.81 -15.97
C ALA A 246 -4.82 -1.97 -15.93
N SER A 247 -4.86 -2.83 -14.89
CA SER A 247 -3.97 -4.02 -14.84
C SER A 247 -4.26 -5.02 -15.97
N ALA A 248 -5.53 -5.22 -16.34
CA ALA A 248 -5.90 -6.08 -17.47
C ALA A 248 -5.29 -5.54 -18.77
N TRP A 249 -5.39 -4.23 -19.01
CA TRP A 249 -4.81 -3.58 -20.17
C TRP A 249 -3.28 -3.65 -20.20
N ASP A 250 -2.62 -3.40 -19.08
CA ASP A 250 -1.15 -3.51 -18.98
C ASP A 250 -0.68 -4.94 -19.26
N ASN A 251 -1.41 -5.97 -18.79
CA ASN A 251 -1.11 -7.37 -19.08
C ASN A 251 -1.39 -7.71 -20.56
N ALA A 252 -2.43 -7.13 -21.18
CA ALA A 252 -2.71 -7.29 -22.62
C ALA A 252 -1.55 -6.76 -23.47
N ALA A 253 -1.11 -5.54 -23.20
CA ALA A 253 0.02 -4.95 -23.88
C ALA A 253 1.28 -5.81 -23.72
N THR A 254 1.61 -6.21 -22.48
CA THR A 254 2.79 -7.03 -22.19
C THR A 254 2.74 -8.39 -22.91
N ALA A 255 1.58 -9.05 -22.96
CA ALA A 255 1.42 -10.33 -23.66
C ALA A 255 1.74 -10.18 -25.17
N LEU A 256 1.18 -9.16 -25.82
CA LEU A 256 1.41 -8.89 -27.24
C LEU A 256 2.86 -8.47 -27.52
N GLU A 257 3.44 -7.59 -26.72
CA GLU A 257 4.86 -7.17 -26.81
C GLU A 257 5.82 -8.34 -26.65
N ARG A 258 5.44 -9.36 -25.89
CA ARG A 258 6.21 -10.60 -25.70
C ARG A 258 5.89 -11.67 -26.74
N GLY A 259 5.04 -11.35 -27.71
CA GLY A 259 4.77 -12.16 -28.91
C GLY A 259 3.61 -13.13 -28.76
N ALA A 260 2.64 -12.89 -27.90
CA ALA A 260 1.36 -13.59 -27.98
C ALA A 260 0.73 -13.39 -29.36
N ALA A 261 0.14 -14.44 -29.94
CA ALA A 261 -0.42 -14.39 -31.27
C ALA A 261 -1.72 -13.55 -31.31
N ARG A 262 -2.44 -13.53 -30.20
CA ARG A 262 -3.74 -12.84 -30.11
C ARG A 262 -4.10 -12.60 -28.64
N VAL A 263 -4.72 -11.44 -28.36
CA VAL A 263 -5.33 -11.14 -27.06
C VAL A 263 -6.79 -10.76 -27.25
N ASP A 264 -7.68 -11.49 -26.59
CA ASP A 264 -9.12 -11.20 -26.50
C ASP A 264 -9.47 -10.76 -25.09
N MET A 265 -9.83 -9.49 -24.91
CA MET A 265 -10.22 -8.93 -23.61
C MET A 265 -11.75 -8.91 -23.47
N TYR A 266 -12.25 -9.52 -22.39
CA TYR A 266 -13.68 -9.64 -22.10
C TYR A 266 -14.10 -8.69 -20.99
N VAL A 267 -14.95 -7.73 -21.32
CA VAL A 267 -15.41 -6.66 -20.44
C VAL A 267 -16.93 -6.74 -20.26
N ARG A 268 -17.39 -6.89 -19.01
CA ARG A 268 -18.83 -6.96 -18.69
C ARG A 268 -19.58 -5.68 -19.01
N ARG A 269 -18.93 -4.52 -18.85
CA ARG A 269 -19.52 -3.20 -19.09
C ARG A 269 -19.76 -2.94 -20.58
N PRO A 270 -20.73 -2.07 -20.92
CA PRO A 270 -20.98 -1.68 -22.33
C PRO A 270 -19.93 -0.72 -22.91
N TYR A 271 -19.14 -0.06 -22.04
CA TYR A 271 -18.06 0.87 -22.39
C TYR A 271 -17.08 1.00 -21.20
N LEU A 272 -15.91 1.54 -21.46
CA LEU A 272 -14.92 1.85 -20.42
C LEU A 272 -15.33 3.12 -19.66
N PRO A 273 -15.00 3.24 -18.36
CA PRO A 273 -15.13 4.50 -17.63
C PRO A 273 -14.40 5.64 -18.36
N GLN A 274 -14.98 6.84 -18.37
CA GLN A 274 -14.46 7.96 -19.16
C GLN A 274 -13.82 9.06 -18.31
N VAL A 275 -14.27 9.23 -17.06
CA VAL A 275 -13.85 10.31 -16.17
C VAL A 275 -13.30 9.74 -14.88
N ASN A 276 -12.07 10.12 -14.53
CA ASN A 276 -11.46 9.76 -13.25
C ASN A 276 -11.96 10.69 -12.13
N LYS A 277 -13.05 10.30 -11.49
CA LYS A 277 -13.62 11.05 -10.35
C LYS A 277 -12.71 11.04 -9.12
N GLY A 278 -11.89 9.99 -8.94
CA GLY A 278 -10.89 9.93 -7.89
C GLY A 278 -9.85 11.07 -7.97
N ARG A 279 -9.53 11.57 -9.18
CA ARG A 279 -8.68 12.78 -9.31
C ARG A 279 -9.38 14.04 -8.79
N GLY A 280 -10.70 14.10 -8.90
CA GLY A 280 -11.51 15.19 -8.39
C GLY A 280 -11.58 15.24 -6.86
N SER A 281 -11.29 14.12 -6.18
CA SER A 281 -11.24 14.03 -4.70
C SER A 281 -9.82 14.18 -4.13
N ALA A 282 -8.78 14.30 -4.97
CA ALA A 282 -7.39 14.38 -4.54
C ALA A 282 -6.98 15.82 -4.11
N PHE A 283 -7.75 16.44 -3.22
CA PHE A 283 -7.41 17.73 -2.63
C PHE A 283 -7.37 17.65 -1.10
N PRO A 284 -6.62 18.54 -0.42
CA PRO A 284 -6.36 18.42 1.02
C PRO A 284 -7.63 18.30 1.87
N GLY A 285 -8.66 19.09 1.61
CA GLY A 285 -9.91 19.03 2.36
C GLY A 285 -10.56 17.65 2.33
N PHE A 286 -10.63 17.01 1.16
CA PHE A 286 -11.18 15.66 1.02
C PHE A 286 -10.32 14.61 1.73
N LEU A 287 -8.99 14.65 1.51
CA LEU A 287 -8.08 13.63 2.05
C LEU A 287 -7.95 13.72 3.59
N HIS A 288 -7.94 14.92 4.16
CA HIS A 288 -7.87 15.10 5.61
C HIS A 288 -9.24 14.94 6.29
N GLY A 289 -10.29 15.52 5.69
CA GLY A 289 -11.62 15.62 6.31
C GLY A 289 -12.47 14.34 6.22
N TRP A 290 -12.13 13.40 5.33
CA TRP A 290 -12.95 12.22 5.05
C TRP A 290 -13.37 11.45 6.30
N SER A 291 -12.44 11.13 7.18
CA SER A 291 -12.71 10.33 8.38
C SER A 291 -13.58 11.03 9.44
N SER A 292 -13.80 12.35 9.31
CA SER A 292 -14.68 13.11 10.18
C SER A 292 -16.14 13.14 9.70
N LEU A 293 -16.41 12.67 8.48
CA LEU A 293 -17.76 12.61 7.94
C LEU A 293 -18.61 11.53 8.63
N PRO A 294 -19.94 11.73 8.77
CA PRO A 294 -20.86 10.68 9.15
C PRO A 294 -20.79 9.48 8.20
N ASP A 295 -21.08 8.29 8.71
CA ASP A 295 -21.06 7.03 7.93
C ASP A 295 -21.93 7.10 6.68
N ALA A 296 -23.09 7.72 6.75
CA ALA A 296 -23.99 7.90 5.62
C ALA A 296 -23.34 8.64 4.45
N GLU A 297 -22.60 9.73 4.74
CA GLU A 297 -21.90 10.54 3.73
C GLU A 297 -20.71 9.79 3.14
N ARG A 298 -19.92 9.12 4.01
CA ARG A 298 -18.81 8.26 3.57
C ARG A 298 -19.31 7.16 2.65
N TRP A 299 -20.37 6.46 3.06
CA TRP A 299 -20.93 5.35 2.31
C TRP A 299 -21.49 5.79 0.96
N ALA A 300 -22.33 6.81 0.91
CA ALA A 300 -22.90 7.32 -0.33
C ALA A 300 -21.82 7.72 -1.35
N THR A 301 -20.76 8.40 -0.87
CA THR A 301 -19.65 8.81 -1.72
C THR A 301 -18.83 7.60 -2.20
N MET A 302 -18.58 6.60 -1.33
CA MET A 302 -17.89 5.37 -1.71
C MET A 302 -18.66 4.58 -2.76
N VAL A 303 -19.97 4.42 -2.58
CA VAL A 303 -20.84 3.77 -3.57
C VAL A 303 -20.75 4.49 -4.92
N TYR A 304 -20.85 5.82 -4.91
CA TYR A 304 -20.73 6.63 -6.13
C TYR A 304 -19.38 6.39 -6.85
N LEU A 305 -18.27 6.46 -6.12
CA LEU A 305 -16.93 6.25 -6.68
C LEU A 305 -16.72 4.80 -7.15
N ASN A 306 -17.23 3.84 -6.40
CA ASN A 306 -17.15 2.41 -6.75
C ASN A 306 -17.95 2.10 -8.02
N ASP A 307 -19.13 2.65 -8.19
CA ASP A 307 -19.98 2.37 -9.34
C ASP A 307 -19.45 2.99 -10.63
N ILE A 308 -18.89 4.21 -10.55
CA ILE A 308 -18.32 4.91 -11.71
C ILE A 308 -17.01 4.27 -12.14
N GLN A 309 -16.17 3.85 -11.19
CA GLN A 309 -14.82 3.32 -11.40
C GLN A 309 -13.84 4.34 -12.04
N SER A 310 -12.56 4.05 -11.97
CA SER A 310 -11.53 4.85 -12.63
C SER A 310 -11.30 4.37 -14.06
N PRO A 311 -11.16 5.29 -15.04
CA PRO A 311 -10.78 4.93 -16.40
C PRO A 311 -9.37 4.35 -16.46
N VAL A 312 -9.12 3.57 -17.48
CA VAL A 312 -7.76 3.17 -17.86
C VAL A 312 -7.00 4.42 -18.32
N PRO A 313 -5.74 4.62 -17.91
CA PRO A 313 -4.93 5.71 -18.42
C PRO A 313 -4.82 5.66 -19.94
N HIS A 314 -4.90 6.81 -20.61
CA HIS A 314 -4.88 6.86 -22.07
C HIS A 314 -3.56 6.32 -22.65
N GLU A 315 -2.44 6.48 -21.94
CA GLU A 315 -1.14 5.93 -22.33
C GLU A 315 -1.18 4.40 -22.38
N THR A 316 -1.79 3.76 -21.37
CA THR A 316 -1.96 2.30 -21.34
C THR A 316 -2.84 1.82 -22.49
N VAL A 317 -3.95 2.53 -22.75
CA VAL A 317 -4.82 2.22 -23.91
C VAL A 317 -4.04 2.36 -25.21
N ASN A 318 -3.34 3.48 -25.41
CA ASN A 318 -2.56 3.74 -26.62
C ASN A 318 -1.42 2.72 -26.80
N ARG A 319 -0.74 2.31 -25.72
CA ARG A 319 0.25 1.22 -25.75
C ARG A 319 -0.36 -0.06 -26.31
N THR A 320 -1.54 -0.42 -25.85
CA THR A 320 -2.20 -1.68 -26.23
C THR A 320 -2.75 -1.66 -27.67
N ILE A 321 -3.48 -0.60 -28.04
CA ILE A 321 -4.18 -0.54 -29.36
C ILE A 321 -3.23 -0.32 -30.56
N ARG A 322 -1.97 0.06 -30.30
CA ARG A 322 -0.93 0.12 -31.35
C ARG A 322 -0.41 -1.26 -31.76
N LEU A 323 -0.66 -2.27 -30.91
CA LEU A 323 -0.25 -3.65 -31.15
C LEU A 323 -1.32 -4.35 -31.99
N ASN A 324 -0.88 -5.14 -32.97
CA ASN A 324 -1.78 -5.96 -33.77
C ASN A 324 -2.39 -7.06 -32.91
N ASP A 325 -3.51 -7.63 -33.36
CA ASP A 325 -4.19 -8.78 -32.76
C ASP A 325 -4.72 -8.55 -31.32
N PHE A 326 -4.98 -7.29 -30.94
CA PHE A 326 -5.75 -6.93 -29.77
C PHE A 326 -7.23 -6.78 -30.10
N HIS A 327 -8.08 -7.52 -29.38
CA HIS A 327 -9.54 -7.48 -29.54
C HIS A 327 -10.21 -7.26 -28.18
N ILE A 328 -11.18 -6.34 -28.12
CA ILE A 328 -11.97 -6.10 -26.90
C ILE A 328 -13.43 -6.44 -27.15
N HIS A 329 -14.03 -7.19 -26.24
CA HIS A 329 -15.42 -7.64 -26.27
C HIS A 329 -16.17 -7.00 -25.11
N PHE A 330 -16.98 -5.99 -25.40
CA PHE A 330 -17.87 -5.37 -24.44
C PHE A 330 -19.13 -6.19 -24.20
N ARG A 331 -19.85 -5.92 -23.10
CA ARG A 331 -21.08 -6.63 -22.71
C ARG A 331 -20.89 -8.14 -22.63
N SER A 332 -19.69 -8.58 -22.24
CA SER A 332 -19.36 -9.99 -22.12
C SER A 332 -20.00 -10.59 -20.86
N ALA A 333 -21.18 -11.18 -21.04
CA ALA A 333 -21.83 -11.99 -20.03
C ALA A 333 -21.26 -13.41 -20.11
N ILE A 334 -20.26 -13.71 -19.29
CA ILE A 334 -19.61 -15.03 -19.25
C ILE A 334 -20.39 -15.92 -18.28
N GLU A 335 -20.73 -17.13 -18.75
CA GLU A 335 -21.41 -18.16 -17.96
C GLU A 335 -20.40 -19.04 -17.20
N THR A 336 -19.39 -19.56 -17.93
CA THR A 336 -18.33 -20.39 -17.34
C THR A 336 -17.01 -20.21 -18.10
N ILE A 337 -15.90 -20.40 -17.35
CA ILE A 337 -14.56 -20.56 -17.93
C ILE A 337 -13.98 -21.85 -17.33
N SER A 338 -13.67 -22.83 -18.17
CA SER A 338 -13.24 -24.16 -17.74
C SER A 338 -12.16 -24.74 -18.68
N ARG A 339 -11.61 -25.89 -18.33
CA ARG A 339 -10.66 -26.62 -19.17
C ARG A 339 -11.41 -27.51 -20.15
N ALA A 340 -11.10 -27.42 -21.44
CA ALA A 340 -11.55 -28.32 -22.48
C ALA A 340 -10.45 -28.54 -23.51
N ASN A 341 -10.16 -29.79 -23.87
CA ASN A 341 -9.15 -30.16 -24.89
C ASN A 341 -7.77 -29.56 -24.62
N GLY A 342 -7.35 -29.45 -23.35
CA GLY A 342 -6.07 -28.85 -22.97
C GLY A 342 -5.98 -27.33 -23.10
N LYS A 343 -7.11 -26.65 -23.34
CA LYS A 343 -7.24 -25.22 -23.50
C LYS A 343 -8.26 -24.62 -22.53
N VAL A 344 -8.32 -23.31 -22.49
CA VAL A 344 -9.35 -22.51 -21.80
C VAL A 344 -10.58 -22.41 -22.69
N ALA A 345 -11.70 -22.94 -22.25
CA ALA A 345 -13.00 -22.84 -22.90
C ALA A 345 -13.83 -21.77 -22.17
N LEU A 346 -14.10 -20.66 -22.85
CA LEU A 346 -14.90 -19.53 -22.35
C LEU A 346 -16.29 -19.57 -22.97
N LYS A 347 -17.32 -19.88 -22.17
CA LYS A 347 -18.71 -19.94 -22.59
C LYS A 347 -19.42 -18.63 -22.26
N MET A 348 -19.98 -18.00 -23.27
CA MET A 348 -20.81 -16.80 -23.11
C MET A 348 -22.25 -17.20 -22.80
N ALA A 349 -22.94 -16.44 -21.96
CA ALA A 349 -24.36 -16.64 -21.67
C ALA A 349 -25.19 -16.58 -22.94
N GLY A 350 -26.01 -17.60 -23.18
CA GLY A 350 -26.86 -17.70 -24.35
C GLY A 350 -26.15 -18.05 -25.66
N GLN A 351 -24.88 -18.52 -25.60
CA GLN A 351 -24.13 -19.04 -26.76
C GLN A 351 -23.81 -20.53 -26.53
N ASP A 352 -24.03 -21.36 -27.54
CA ASP A 352 -23.74 -22.80 -27.43
C ASP A 352 -22.27 -23.12 -27.58
N GLU A 353 -21.54 -22.34 -28.42
CA GLU A 353 -20.12 -22.56 -28.67
C GLU A 353 -19.25 -21.80 -27.69
N ALA A 354 -18.26 -22.51 -27.12
CA ALA A 354 -17.23 -21.90 -26.29
C ALA A 354 -16.09 -21.30 -27.15
N ARG A 355 -15.59 -20.15 -26.77
CA ARG A 355 -14.38 -19.57 -27.34
C ARG A 355 -13.16 -20.20 -26.72
N MET A 356 -12.23 -20.67 -27.57
CA MET A 356 -11.07 -21.41 -27.12
C MET A 356 -9.83 -20.53 -27.10
N HIS A 357 -9.10 -20.55 -25.96
CA HIS A 357 -7.85 -19.83 -25.77
C HIS A 357 -6.80 -20.74 -25.18
N ASP A 358 -5.52 -20.39 -25.35
CA ASP A 358 -4.41 -21.17 -24.82
C ASP A 358 -4.11 -20.83 -23.36
N PHE A 359 -4.46 -19.59 -22.91
CA PHE A 359 -4.23 -19.13 -21.55
C PHE A 359 -5.24 -18.05 -21.13
N LEU A 360 -5.55 -17.98 -19.85
CA LEU A 360 -6.42 -16.97 -19.24
C LEU A 360 -5.63 -16.08 -18.28
N ILE A 361 -5.74 -14.75 -18.44
CA ILE A 361 -5.29 -13.79 -17.44
C ILE A 361 -6.51 -13.16 -16.76
N VAL A 362 -6.63 -13.33 -15.45
CA VAL A 362 -7.73 -12.79 -14.65
C VAL A 362 -7.37 -11.43 -14.10
N GLY A 363 -7.98 -10.39 -14.66
CA GLY A 363 -7.76 -8.97 -14.30
C GLY A 363 -8.96 -8.36 -13.57
N THR A 364 -9.52 -9.09 -12.62
CA THR A 364 -10.75 -8.73 -11.89
C THR A 364 -10.50 -7.96 -10.59
N GLY A 365 -9.22 -7.71 -10.24
CA GLY A 365 -8.83 -6.95 -9.06
C GLY A 365 -8.70 -7.80 -7.80
N PHE A 366 -8.88 -7.18 -6.64
CA PHE A 366 -8.61 -7.79 -5.34
C PHE A 366 -9.86 -7.83 -4.49
N ASN A 367 -9.93 -8.84 -3.61
CA ASN A 367 -10.86 -8.85 -2.50
C ASN A 367 -10.44 -7.83 -1.43
N VAL A 368 -11.44 -7.31 -0.72
CA VAL A 368 -11.22 -6.65 0.57
C VAL A 368 -12.13 -7.33 1.57
N ASP A 369 -11.54 -8.17 2.39
CA ASP A 369 -12.27 -8.94 3.40
C ASP A 369 -11.27 -9.40 4.47
N PRO A 370 -11.39 -8.94 5.74
CA PRO A 370 -10.51 -9.37 6.82
C PRO A 370 -10.51 -10.90 7.04
N ALA A 371 -11.60 -11.58 6.71
CA ALA A 371 -11.71 -13.03 6.83
C ALA A 371 -10.81 -13.80 5.83
N LEU A 372 -10.35 -13.12 4.78
CA LEU A 372 -9.46 -13.69 3.76
C LEU A 372 -7.98 -13.31 3.99
N ILE A 373 -7.65 -12.60 5.07
CA ILE A 373 -6.28 -12.22 5.44
C ILE A 373 -5.72 -13.29 6.37
N PRO A 374 -4.81 -14.18 5.90
CA PRO A 374 -4.32 -15.31 6.69
C PRO A 374 -3.70 -14.88 8.02
N GLU A 375 -2.96 -13.77 8.01
CA GLU A 375 -2.26 -13.23 9.19
C GLU A 375 -3.24 -12.75 10.28
N LEU A 376 -4.49 -12.45 9.91
CA LEU A 376 -5.57 -12.04 10.81
C LEU A 376 -6.55 -13.17 11.17
N ALA A 377 -6.29 -14.40 10.76
CA ALA A 377 -7.24 -15.52 10.92
C ALA A 377 -7.76 -15.67 12.36
N ARG A 378 -6.90 -15.41 13.37
CA ARG A 378 -7.29 -15.50 14.80
C ARG A 378 -8.31 -14.42 15.19
N TYR A 379 -8.28 -13.27 14.54
CA TYR A 379 -9.11 -12.11 14.81
C TYR A 379 -10.33 -12.01 13.89
N ALA A 380 -10.33 -12.72 12.76
CA ALA A 380 -11.22 -12.51 11.63
C ALA A 380 -12.72 -12.50 12.01
N SER A 381 -13.13 -13.39 12.94
CA SER A 381 -14.53 -13.48 13.38
C SER A 381 -15.02 -12.27 14.16
N ASN A 382 -14.10 -11.50 14.77
CA ASN A 382 -14.42 -10.34 15.61
C ASN A 382 -14.06 -8.98 14.98
N ILE A 383 -13.40 -8.95 13.84
CA ILE A 383 -13.16 -7.70 13.12
C ILE A 383 -14.48 -7.14 12.61
N ALA A 384 -14.83 -5.92 13.03
CA ALA A 384 -16.00 -5.23 12.51
C ALA A 384 -15.78 -4.79 11.06
N THR A 385 -16.79 -5.02 10.24
CA THR A 385 -16.85 -4.55 8.86
C THR A 385 -17.87 -3.42 8.71
N TRP A 386 -17.92 -2.78 7.56
CA TRP A 386 -18.96 -1.80 7.28
C TRP A 386 -20.36 -2.40 7.38
N TYR A 387 -20.55 -3.69 7.02
CA TYR A 387 -21.81 -4.40 7.22
C TYR A 387 -22.27 -4.42 8.69
N ASP A 388 -21.31 -4.54 9.62
CA ASP A 388 -21.61 -4.63 11.05
C ASP A 388 -21.93 -3.26 11.68
N ARG A 389 -21.49 -2.16 11.06
CA ARG A 389 -21.57 -0.79 11.64
C ARG A 389 -22.58 0.11 10.96
N TYR A 390 -22.85 -0.09 9.68
CA TYR A 390 -23.71 0.80 8.92
C TYR A 390 -24.70 0.02 8.04
N GLN A 391 -25.97 0.38 8.10
CA GLN A 391 -27.04 -0.21 7.30
C GLN A 391 -27.52 0.82 6.27
N PRO A 392 -27.05 0.77 5.03
CA PRO A 392 -27.47 1.70 3.99
C PRO A 392 -28.90 1.42 3.49
N ALA A 393 -29.52 2.41 2.85
CA ALA A 393 -30.75 2.21 2.08
C ALA A 393 -30.54 1.12 1.00
N PRO A 394 -31.59 0.37 0.60
CA PRO A 394 -31.46 -0.79 -0.30
C PRO A 394 -30.75 -0.49 -1.65
N ASP A 395 -30.98 0.68 -2.23
CA ASP A 395 -30.38 1.16 -3.48
C ASP A 395 -28.89 1.46 -3.36
N LEU A 396 -28.41 1.78 -2.16
CA LEU A 396 -27.01 2.04 -1.84
C LEU A 396 -26.25 0.80 -1.32
N ARG A 397 -26.89 -0.37 -1.24
CA ARG A 397 -26.19 -1.60 -0.80
C ARG A 397 -25.18 -2.06 -1.84
N ARG A 398 -23.94 -2.33 -1.37
CA ARG A 398 -22.86 -2.88 -2.19
C ARG A 398 -22.11 -3.93 -1.38
N ARG A 399 -22.34 -5.23 -1.69
CA ARG A 399 -21.76 -6.36 -0.95
C ARG A 399 -20.25 -6.36 -0.90
N ASP A 400 -19.60 -5.88 -1.93
CA ASP A 400 -18.15 -5.73 -2.00
C ASP A 400 -17.63 -4.66 -1.03
N LEU A 401 -18.32 -3.52 -0.89
CA LEU A 401 -17.97 -2.47 0.07
C LEU A 401 -18.36 -2.84 1.52
N GLU A 402 -19.45 -3.60 1.71
CA GLU A 402 -19.89 -4.07 3.03
C GLU A 402 -18.84 -4.93 3.75
N ARG A 403 -17.94 -5.58 3.01
CA ARG A 403 -16.86 -6.43 3.55
C ARG A 403 -15.63 -5.66 4.02
N PHE A 404 -15.48 -4.40 3.64
CA PHE A 404 -14.36 -3.59 4.10
C PHE A 404 -14.35 -3.52 5.63
N PRO A 405 -13.16 -3.62 6.28
CA PRO A 405 -13.08 -3.41 7.72
C PRO A 405 -13.50 -1.99 8.08
N TYR A 406 -14.25 -1.87 9.15
CA TYR A 406 -14.60 -0.58 9.74
C TYR A 406 -13.48 -0.16 10.70
N LEU A 407 -12.68 0.81 10.28
CA LEU A 407 -11.48 1.21 11.00
C LEU A 407 -11.73 2.44 11.87
N GLY A 408 -11.06 2.49 13.00
CA GLY A 408 -10.96 3.66 13.83
C GLY A 408 -10.11 4.78 13.19
N PRO A 409 -10.04 5.98 13.81
CA PRO A 409 -9.44 7.17 13.22
C PRO A 409 -7.94 7.05 12.92
N GLY A 410 -7.20 6.17 13.61
CA GLY A 410 -5.78 5.86 13.38
C GLY A 410 -5.55 4.59 12.58
N PHE A 411 -6.52 4.13 11.79
CA PHE A 411 -6.50 2.87 11.03
C PHE A 411 -6.58 1.61 11.88
N GLU A 412 -6.82 1.71 13.19
CA GLU A 412 -6.97 0.56 14.07
C GLU A 412 -8.19 -0.28 13.69
N LEU A 413 -8.03 -1.59 13.74
CA LEU A 413 -9.13 -2.53 13.60
C LEU A 413 -10.11 -2.34 14.77
N THR A 414 -11.40 -2.48 14.51
CA THR A 414 -12.47 -2.36 15.52
C THR A 414 -13.16 -3.68 15.74
N GLU A 415 -13.61 -3.91 16.97
CA GLU A 415 -14.30 -5.15 17.37
C GLU A 415 -15.77 -5.16 16.94
N LYS A 416 -16.30 -6.29 16.52
CA LYS A 416 -17.76 -6.48 16.36
C LYS A 416 -18.47 -6.36 17.69
N THR A 417 -17.94 -7.04 18.71
CA THR A 417 -18.44 -7.02 20.07
C THR A 417 -17.43 -6.26 20.93
N PRO A 418 -17.74 -5.04 21.37
CA PRO A 418 -16.82 -4.23 22.16
C PRO A 418 -16.32 -4.96 23.42
N GLY A 419 -15.01 -4.90 23.66
CA GLY A 419 -14.35 -5.49 24.82
C GLY A 419 -14.08 -7.00 24.74
N SER A 420 -14.41 -7.64 23.61
CA SER A 420 -14.18 -9.10 23.43
C SER A 420 -12.74 -9.42 23.02
N ASP A 421 -12.02 -8.50 22.42
CA ASP A 421 -10.61 -8.65 22.03
C ASP A 421 -9.87 -7.31 22.04
N PRO A 422 -9.43 -6.83 23.20
CA PRO A 422 -8.78 -5.52 23.34
C PRO A 422 -7.52 -5.35 22.49
N THR A 423 -6.85 -6.46 22.12
CA THR A 423 -5.64 -6.42 21.30
C THR A 423 -5.92 -6.07 19.84
N LEU A 424 -7.16 -6.20 19.38
CA LEU A 424 -7.56 -5.87 18.02
C LEU A 424 -7.28 -4.40 17.69
N GLY A 425 -7.58 -3.49 18.62
CA GLY A 425 -7.29 -2.06 18.51
C GLY A 425 -5.80 -1.69 18.45
N GLN A 426 -4.90 -2.66 18.66
CA GLN A 426 -3.45 -2.49 18.53
C GLN A 426 -2.94 -2.77 17.11
N ILE A 427 -3.80 -3.24 16.21
CA ILE A 427 -3.48 -3.59 14.83
C ILE A 427 -4.02 -2.50 13.91
N HIS A 428 -3.13 -1.78 13.22
CA HIS A 428 -3.45 -0.69 12.30
C HIS A 428 -3.33 -1.16 10.85
N LEU A 429 -4.40 -1.05 10.07
CA LEU A 429 -4.44 -1.52 8.67
C LEU A 429 -4.18 -0.36 7.71
N VAL A 430 -2.92 -0.16 7.30
CA VAL A 430 -2.47 0.92 6.40
C VAL A 430 -2.26 0.35 4.99
N ASN A 431 -3.32 -0.17 4.41
CA ASN A 431 -3.33 -0.75 3.07
C ASN A 431 -4.67 -0.46 2.35
N PHE A 432 -4.95 -1.15 1.23
CA PHE A 432 -6.17 -0.94 0.46
C PHE A 432 -7.45 -1.26 1.25
N GLY A 433 -7.39 -2.09 2.27
CA GLY A 433 -8.52 -2.37 3.17
C GLY A 433 -9.04 -1.14 3.92
N ALA A 434 -8.21 -0.10 4.08
CA ALA A 434 -8.61 1.14 4.72
C ALA A 434 -9.48 2.06 3.84
N HIS A 435 -9.70 1.71 2.55
CA HIS A 435 -10.27 2.63 1.56
C HIS A 435 -11.67 3.13 1.92
N ALA A 436 -12.56 2.29 2.41
CA ALA A 436 -13.91 2.71 2.80
C ALA A 436 -13.91 3.64 4.02
N SER A 437 -13.03 3.40 4.99
CA SER A 437 -12.94 4.21 6.22
C SER A 437 -12.12 5.49 6.06
N HIS A 438 -11.07 5.48 5.20
CA HIS A 438 -10.07 6.54 5.09
C HIS A 438 -9.83 7.06 3.68
N THR A 439 -10.65 6.66 2.68
CA THR A 439 -10.42 6.93 1.26
C THR A 439 -9.05 6.42 0.77
N ALA A 440 -8.52 6.97 -0.30
CA ALA A 440 -7.32 6.45 -0.99
C ALA A 440 -5.99 6.74 -0.26
N ILE A 441 -5.99 7.40 0.91
CA ILE A 441 -4.74 7.86 1.55
C ILE A 441 -3.78 6.72 1.93
N ALA A 442 -4.29 5.53 2.21
CA ALA A 442 -3.49 4.35 2.54
C ALA A 442 -3.19 3.45 1.31
N SER A 443 -3.59 3.86 0.10
CA SER A 443 -3.46 3.04 -1.10
C SER A 443 -2.92 3.77 -2.32
N ASP A 444 -2.86 5.10 -2.29
CA ASP A 444 -2.41 5.95 -3.40
C ASP A 444 -1.26 6.87 -2.97
N ILE A 445 -0.33 7.14 -3.89
CA ILE A 445 0.88 7.92 -3.60
C ILE A 445 0.56 9.34 -3.06
N PRO A 446 -0.41 10.11 -3.60
CA PRO A 446 -0.71 11.44 -3.08
C PRO A 446 -1.13 11.50 -1.60
N GLY A 447 -1.69 10.41 -1.08
CA GLY A 447 -2.19 10.35 0.30
C GLY A 447 -1.19 9.82 1.32
N VAL A 448 -0.04 9.30 0.88
CA VAL A 448 0.88 8.53 1.75
C VAL A 448 1.35 9.29 2.99
N ASN A 449 1.68 10.57 2.85
CA ASN A 449 2.13 11.38 3.98
C ASN A 449 1.01 11.60 5.02
N ILE A 450 -0.23 11.77 4.55
CA ILE A 450 -1.41 11.93 5.43
C ILE A 450 -1.68 10.64 6.20
N ALA A 451 -1.60 9.49 5.54
CA ALA A 451 -1.76 8.20 6.20
C ALA A 451 -0.67 7.95 7.25
N ALA A 452 0.60 8.23 6.90
CA ALA A 452 1.74 8.09 7.79
C ALA A 452 1.61 8.97 9.04
N GLU A 453 1.27 10.24 8.87
CA GLU A 453 1.06 11.17 9.96
C GLU A 453 -0.08 10.74 10.89
N ARG A 454 -1.20 10.30 10.30
CA ARG A 454 -2.39 9.86 11.03
C ARG A 454 -2.13 8.60 11.86
N VAL A 455 -1.52 7.56 11.27
CA VAL A 455 -1.23 6.32 11.99
C VAL A 455 -0.17 6.54 13.07
N ALA A 456 0.89 7.29 12.77
CA ALA A 456 1.94 7.59 13.75
C ALA A 456 1.39 8.45 14.91
N GLY A 457 0.57 9.45 14.63
CA GLY A 457 -0.09 10.27 15.66
C GLY A 457 -0.99 9.46 16.58
N ALA A 458 -1.78 8.54 16.04
CA ALA A 458 -2.63 7.65 16.82
C ALA A 458 -1.80 6.70 17.71
N ILE A 459 -0.76 6.09 17.16
CA ILE A 459 0.15 5.20 17.91
C ILE A 459 0.86 5.96 19.03
N VAL A 460 1.43 7.12 18.74
CA VAL A 460 2.08 7.99 19.75
C VAL A 460 1.12 8.31 20.89
N THR A 461 -0.12 8.70 20.56
CA THR A 461 -1.14 9.02 21.57
C THR A 461 -1.46 7.81 22.44
N SER A 462 -1.59 6.64 21.84
CA SER A 462 -1.91 5.42 22.59
C SER A 462 -0.75 4.94 23.48
N LEU A 463 0.48 4.97 22.97
CA LEU A 463 1.69 4.64 23.76
C LEU A 463 1.89 5.60 24.92
N PHE A 464 1.69 6.91 24.69
CA PHE A 464 1.77 7.91 25.76
C PHE A 464 0.77 7.65 26.90
N ARG A 465 -0.48 7.30 26.54
CA ARG A 465 -1.50 6.97 27.55
C ARG A 465 -1.17 5.72 28.36
N GLU A 466 -0.64 4.70 27.69
CA GLU A 466 -0.20 3.48 28.37
C GLU A 466 0.98 3.73 29.30
N ASP A 467 1.90 4.60 28.92
CA ASP A 467 3.13 4.89 29.66
C ASP A 467 3.00 6.08 30.61
N ILE A 468 1.77 6.52 30.95
CA ILE A 468 1.54 7.76 31.70
C ILE A 468 2.29 7.84 33.04
N ASP A 469 2.40 6.73 33.75
CA ASP A 469 3.11 6.71 35.02
C ASP A 469 4.64 6.80 34.83
N HIS A 470 5.17 6.25 33.76
CA HIS A 470 6.56 6.45 33.36
C HIS A 470 6.81 7.91 33.00
N MET A 471 5.89 8.55 32.27
CA MET A 471 6.00 9.96 31.89
C MET A 471 5.95 10.89 33.10
N ARG A 472 5.09 10.60 34.09
CA ARG A 472 5.06 11.36 35.35
C ARG A 472 6.39 11.29 36.10
N ARG A 473 6.90 10.08 36.31
CA ARG A 473 8.21 9.89 36.96
C ARG A 473 9.32 10.66 36.24
N ARG A 474 9.33 10.61 34.87
CA ARG A 474 10.30 11.36 34.09
C ARG A 474 10.23 12.88 34.29
N VAL A 475 9.02 13.43 34.49
CA VAL A 475 8.83 14.85 34.82
C VAL A 475 9.25 15.15 36.23
N GLU A 476 8.90 14.28 37.20
CA GLU A 476 9.25 14.43 38.60
C GLU A 476 10.77 14.31 38.83
N ASP A 477 11.44 13.42 38.11
CA ASP A 477 12.90 13.19 38.19
C ASP A 477 13.72 14.30 37.50
N PHE A 478 13.07 15.14 36.66
CA PHE A 478 13.76 16.24 35.96
C PHE A 478 14.15 17.33 36.97
N ASN A 479 15.45 17.46 37.20
CA ASN A 479 15.99 18.35 38.24
C ASN A 479 17.18 19.18 37.73
N GLU A 480 17.00 19.85 36.59
CA GLU A 480 17.98 20.80 36.08
C GLU A 480 17.60 22.22 36.55
N PRO A 481 18.36 22.87 37.45
CA PRO A 481 17.99 24.14 38.04
C PRO A 481 18.26 25.29 37.05
N GLU A 482 17.23 25.92 36.55
CA GLU A 482 17.28 27.09 35.63
C GLU A 482 18.04 28.27 36.26
N LEU A 483 17.97 28.44 37.55
CA LEU A 483 18.55 29.59 38.26
C LEU A 483 19.94 29.34 38.82
N ALA A 484 20.56 28.17 38.56
CA ALA A 484 21.85 27.76 39.14
C ALA A 484 22.99 28.79 39.01
N SER A 485 22.98 29.56 37.90
CA SER A 485 23.99 30.61 37.63
C SER A 485 23.61 32.02 38.08
N THR A 486 22.52 32.15 38.83
CA THR A 486 21.97 33.47 39.26
C THR A 486 22.06 33.63 40.76
N PRO A 487 22.01 34.86 41.30
CA PRO A 487 21.98 35.12 42.75
C PRO A 487 20.67 34.68 43.44
N PHE A 488 19.68 34.24 42.69
CA PHE A 488 18.39 33.75 43.15
C PHE A 488 18.34 32.22 43.32
N PHE A 489 19.42 31.52 43.00
CA PHE A 489 19.49 30.08 43.18
C PHE A 489 19.46 29.73 44.67
N VAL A 490 18.53 28.90 45.06
CA VAL A 490 18.43 28.29 46.41
C VAL A 490 18.62 26.80 46.28
N PRO A 491 19.65 26.22 46.93
CA PRO A 491 19.86 24.76 46.94
C PRO A 491 18.62 24.02 47.48
N GLU A 492 18.38 22.82 47.02
CA GLU A 492 17.20 22.02 47.41
C GLU A 492 17.13 21.82 48.90
N SER A 493 18.29 21.65 49.55
CA SER A 493 18.40 21.51 51.02
C SER A 493 17.92 22.73 51.79
N GLU A 494 17.77 23.89 51.15
CA GLU A 494 17.33 25.15 51.74
C GLU A 494 15.93 25.57 51.32
N ARG A 495 15.26 24.76 50.47
CA ARG A 495 13.89 24.99 50.00
C ARG A 495 12.89 24.33 50.98
N SER A 496 12.84 24.74 52.24
CA SER A 496 11.86 24.24 53.22
C SER A 496 10.61 25.12 53.28
#